data_4d34aaed59a979b049df59d570c92a98
#
_entry.id   4d34aaed59a979b049df59d570c92a98
#
_cell.length_a   1.000
_cell.length_b   1.000
_cell.length_c   1.000
_cell.angle_alpha   90.00
_cell.angle_beta   90.00
_cell.angle_gamma   90.00
#
_symmetry.space_group_name_H-M   'P 1'
#
loop_
_entity.id
_entity.type
_entity.pdbx_description
1 polymer ?
#
loop_
_entity_poly.entity_id
_entity_poly.type
_entity_poly.pdbx_seq_one_letter_code
_entity_poly.pdbx_strand_id
1 'polypeptide(L)'
;MQGEVQAMKVHQDEIVARKPHFIEENPERLADIIQTAAKRIEELNDEIASRTARLKADEENVRLLGEKQQLFDQADAIYRQWAEFSNILGSADGKTFRKIAQSYLLGELLNNANGYLRQFNDRYELEANPGTLTILVRDLLQGDLTSVNTLSGGESFMVSLALALALASATGKMFSVDTLFIDEGFGSLSENCLGPVMETLNRLYEMGGRRVGIISHVELLKERVTTQIQVERDCLNNTVSRVKVV
;
A
#
# COMPACT_ATOMS: atom_id res chain seq x y z
N MET A 1 -49.71 65.58 -74.23
CA MET A 1 -50.95 65.07 -73.59
C MET A 1 -51.32 63.61 -73.94
N GLN A 2 -51.41 63.25 -75.29
CA GLN A 2 -51.77 61.82 -75.60
C GLN A 2 -50.68 60.82 -75.19
N GLY A 3 -49.38 61.10 -75.21
CA GLY A 3 -48.30 60.20 -74.77
C GLY A 3 -48.23 59.97 -73.25
N GLU A 4 -48.53 60.96 -72.44
CA GLU A 4 -48.52 60.89 -70.98
C GLU A 4 -49.68 59.99 -70.45
N VAL A 5 -50.85 60.11 -71.10
CA VAL A 5 -51.99 59.25 -70.74
C VAL A 5 -51.70 57.77 -71.05
N GLN A 6 -50.97 57.50 -72.16
CA GLN A 6 -50.58 56.14 -72.54
C GLN A 6 -49.55 55.59 -71.58
N ALA A 7 -48.57 56.39 -71.14
CA ALA A 7 -47.55 55.95 -70.11
C ALA A 7 -48.19 55.69 -68.78
N MET A 8 -49.15 56.50 -68.33
CA MET A 8 -49.90 56.22 -67.08
C MET A 8 -50.76 54.99 -67.18
N LYS A 9 -51.39 54.68 -68.35
CA LYS A 9 -52.12 53.38 -68.47
C LYS A 9 -51.22 52.20 -68.42
N VAL A 10 -50.04 52.21 -69.06
CA VAL A 10 -49.06 51.13 -69.00
C VAL A 10 -48.59 50.88 -67.54
N HIS A 11 -48.33 51.99 -66.87
CA HIS A 11 -47.88 51.88 -65.45
C HIS A 11 -49.00 51.38 -64.53
N GLN A 12 -50.21 51.73 -64.78
CA GLN A 12 -51.40 51.22 -64.06
C GLN A 12 -51.60 49.72 -64.31
N ASP A 13 -51.44 49.32 -65.59
CA ASP A 13 -51.56 47.85 -65.93
C ASP A 13 -50.41 47.02 -65.33
N GLU A 14 -49.19 47.61 -65.27
CA GLU A 14 -48.09 46.93 -64.56
C GLU A 14 -48.30 46.79 -63.03
N ILE A 15 -48.90 47.84 -62.42
CA ILE A 15 -49.26 47.76 -60.97
C ILE A 15 -50.38 46.76 -60.77
N VAL A 16 -51.36 46.67 -61.65
CA VAL A 16 -52.46 45.68 -61.56
C VAL A 16 -51.93 44.24 -61.79
N ALA A 17 -51.02 44.05 -62.76
CA ALA A 17 -50.38 42.78 -63.04
C ALA A 17 -49.50 42.25 -61.87
N ARG A 18 -48.94 43.20 -61.11
CA ARG A 18 -48.11 42.87 -59.89
C ARG A 18 -48.95 42.63 -58.65
N LYS A 19 -50.26 42.87 -58.69
CA LYS A 19 -51.12 42.56 -57.53
C LYS A 19 -51.16 41.07 -57.33
N PRO A 20 -50.77 40.55 -56.17
CA PRO A 20 -51.02 39.13 -55.89
C PRO A 20 -52.51 38.83 -55.94
N HIS A 21 -52.88 37.66 -56.44
CA HIS A 21 -54.24 37.20 -56.72
C HIS A 21 -55.22 37.29 -55.53
N PHE A 22 -54.74 37.66 -54.34
CA PHE A 22 -55.52 37.77 -53.10
C PHE A 22 -56.20 39.14 -52.89
N ILE A 23 -55.93 40.16 -53.76
CA ILE A 23 -56.40 41.53 -53.53
C ILE A 23 -57.78 41.81 -54.19
N GLU A 24 -58.33 40.80 -54.86
CA GLU A 24 -59.65 41.01 -55.54
C GLU A 24 -60.85 40.76 -54.59
N GLU A 25 -60.67 40.31 -53.37
CA GLU A 25 -61.77 40.03 -52.49
C GLU A 25 -61.81 41.06 -51.32
N ASN A 26 -62.94 41.72 -51.21
CA ASN A 26 -63.55 42.50 -50.12
C ASN A 26 -62.53 43.07 -49.07
N PRO A 27 -62.34 44.39 -48.94
CA PRO A 27 -61.43 45.04 -48.04
C PRO A 27 -61.65 44.68 -46.57
N GLU A 28 -62.84 44.33 -46.17
CA GLU A 28 -63.14 43.80 -44.77
C GLU A 28 -62.47 42.48 -44.50
N ARG A 29 -62.49 41.56 -45.44
CA ARG A 29 -61.88 40.27 -45.33
C ARG A 29 -60.33 40.35 -45.27
N LEU A 30 -59.76 41.33 -46.01
CA LEU A 30 -58.34 41.62 -45.96
C LEU A 30 -57.93 42.17 -44.61
N ALA A 31 -58.73 43.06 -44.02
CA ALA A 31 -58.50 43.56 -42.67
C ALA A 31 -58.49 42.46 -41.59
N ASP A 32 -59.45 41.53 -41.67
CA ASP A 32 -59.52 40.37 -40.75
C ASP A 32 -58.33 39.44 -40.89
N ILE A 33 -57.86 39.18 -42.11
CA ILE A 33 -56.67 38.39 -42.39
C ILE A 33 -55.41 39.05 -41.75
N ILE A 34 -55.26 40.39 -41.97
CA ILE A 34 -54.16 41.17 -41.40
C ILE A 34 -54.20 41.14 -39.89
N GLN A 35 -55.36 41.30 -39.26
CA GLN A 35 -55.51 41.33 -37.85
C GLN A 35 -55.21 39.91 -37.26
N THR A 36 -55.67 38.85 -37.90
CA THR A 36 -55.40 37.44 -37.50
C THR A 36 -53.89 37.13 -37.62
N ALA A 37 -53.26 37.57 -38.74
CA ALA A 37 -51.84 37.40 -38.95
C ALA A 37 -51.02 38.19 -37.92
N ALA A 38 -51.37 39.44 -37.62
CA ALA A 38 -50.73 40.24 -36.60
C ALA A 38 -50.79 39.57 -35.21
N LYS A 39 -51.97 39.10 -34.82
CA LYS A 39 -52.14 38.35 -33.56
C LYS A 39 -51.29 37.08 -33.52
N ARG A 40 -51.25 36.34 -34.65
CA ARG A 40 -50.39 35.14 -34.72
C ARG A 40 -48.91 35.43 -34.65
N ILE A 41 -48.47 36.55 -35.21
CA ILE A 41 -47.08 37.04 -35.11
C ILE A 41 -46.75 37.37 -33.65
N GLU A 42 -47.67 38.06 -32.95
CA GLU A 42 -47.48 38.40 -31.54
C GLU A 42 -47.38 37.10 -30.68
N GLU A 43 -48.28 36.14 -30.84
CA GLU A 43 -48.24 34.84 -30.16
C GLU A 43 -46.93 34.08 -30.45
N LEU A 44 -46.48 34.06 -31.71
CA LEU A 44 -45.20 33.41 -32.07
C LEU A 44 -43.99 34.13 -31.51
N ASN A 45 -44.00 35.46 -31.45
CA ASN A 45 -42.91 36.22 -30.84
C ASN A 45 -42.81 35.95 -29.33
N ASP A 46 -43.93 35.86 -28.64
CA ASP A 46 -43.97 35.47 -27.21
C ASP A 46 -43.45 34.06 -27.00
N GLU A 47 -43.86 33.11 -27.87
CA GLU A 47 -43.34 31.74 -27.82
C GLU A 47 -41.82 31.69 -28.08
N ILE A 48 -41.33 32.43 -29.08
CA ILE A 48 -39.89 32.54 -29.37
C ILE A 48 -39.15 33.13 -28.18
N ALA A 49 -39.66 34.20 -27.59
CA ALA A 49 -39.05 34.80 -26.40
C ALA A 49 -38.96 33.85 -25.23
N SER A 50 -40.08 33.12 -24.95
CA SER A 50 -40.11 32.11 -23.89
C SER A 50 -39.12 30.96 -24.14
N ARG A 51 -39.10 30.43 -25.38
CA ARG A 51 -38.16 29.34 -25.75
C ARG A 51 -36.71 29.80 -25.70
N THR A 52 -36.43 31.01 -26.14
CA THR A 52 -35.07 31.60 -26.10
C THR A 52 -34.59 31.76 -24.65
N ALA A 53 -35.49 32.24 -23.77
CA ALA A 53 -35.15 32.35 -22.34
C ALA A 53 -34.84 30.98 -21.71
N ARG A 54 -35.60 29.93 -22.05
CA ARG A 54 -35.34 28.56 -21.60
C ARG A 54 -34.00 28.04 -22.12
N LEU A 55 -33.71 28.23 -23.42
CA LEU A 55 -32.44 27.82 -24.00
C LEU A 55 -31.24 28.45 -23.29
N LYS A 56 -31.31 29.77 -23.05
CA LYS A 56 -30.24 30.45 -22.29
C LYS A 56 -30.07 29.92 -20.86
N ALA A 57 -31.17 29.61 -20.19
CA ALA A 57 -31.10 29.01 -18.85
C ALA A 57 -30.49 27.60 -18.90
N ASP A 58 -30.85 26.80 -19.90
CA ASP A 58 -30.29 25.47 -20.08
C ASP A 58 -28.79 25.49 -20.44
N GLU A 59 -28.37 26.43 -21.32
CA GLU A 59 -26.94 26.64 -21.63
C GLU A 59 -26.14 26.98 -20.37
N GLU A 60 -26.63 27.89 -19.54
CA GLU A 60 -25.98 28.26 -18.29
C GLU A 60 -25.94 27.09 -17.31
N ASN A 61 -27.03 26.31 -17.21
CA ASN A 61 -27.07 25.09 -16.36
C ASN A 61 -26.07 24.03 -16.83
N VAL A 62 -25.95 23.81 -18.14
CA VAL A 62 -24.96 22.90 -18.72
C VAL A 62 -23.54 23.35 -18.42
N ARG A 63 -23.26 24.66 -18.53
CA ARG A 63 -21.96 25.24 -18.19
C ARG A 63 -21.62 24.99 -16.70
N LEU A 64 -22.55 25.34 -15.81
CA LEU A 64 -22.39 25.13 -14.36
C LEU A 64 -22.24 23.66 -14.00
N LEU A 65 -22.97 22.78 -14.69
CA LEU A 65 -22.86 21.33 -14.49
C LEU A 65 -21.46 20.84 -14.89
N GLY A 66 -20.94 21.33 -16.03
CA GLY A 66 -19.59 20.99 -16.48
C GLY A 66 -18.50 21.41 -15.48
N GLU A 67 -18.60 22.62 -14.94
CA GLU A 67 -17.67 23.11 -13.91
C GLU A 67 -17.73 22.28 -12.63
N LYS A 68 -18.94 21.96 -12.18
CA LYS A 68 -19.13 21.10 -11.00
C LYS A 68 -18.65 19.66 -11.22
N GLN A 69 -18.85 19.13 -12.42
CA GLN A 69 -18.37 17.80 -12.77
C GLN A 69 -16.83 17.73 -12.71
N GLN A 70 -16.14 18.74 -13.24
CA GLN A 70 -14.66 18.78 -13.14
C GLN A 70 -14.18 18.82 -11.69
N LEU A 71 -14.83 19.61 -10.84
CA LEU A 71 -14.50 19.67 -9.41
C LEU A 71 -14.75 18.32 -8.72
N PHE A 72 -15.86 17.66 -9.07
CA PHE A 72 -16.18 16.33 -8.55
C PHE A 72 -15.13 15.30 -8.97
N ASP A 73 -14.75 15.29 -10.26
CA ASP A 73 -13.77 14.33 -10.78
C ASP A 73 -12.39 14.52 -10.10
N GLN A 74 -11.99 15.77 -9.85
CA GLN A 74 -10.76 16.08 -9.10
C GLN A 74 -10.85 15.58 -7.64
N ALA A 75 -11.96 15.83 -6.97
CA ALA A 75 -12.18 15.39 -5.60
C ALA A 75 -12.26 13.86 -5.50
N ASP A 76 -12.91 13.20 -6.46
CA ASP A 76 -13.03 11.74 -6.53
C ASP A 76 -11.67 11.08 -6.77
N ALA A 77 -10.82 11.65 -7.63
CA ALA A 77 -9.46 11.17 -7.84
C ALA A 77 -8.62 11.22 -6.55
N ILE A 78 -8.69 12.33 -5.82
CA ILE A 78 -8.03 12.48 -4.52
C ILE A 78 -8.60 11.49 -3.50
N TYR A 79 -9.93 11.37 -3.44
CA TYR A 79 -10.60 10.43 -2.54
C TYR A 79 -10.17 8.99 -2.79
N ARG A 80 -10.09 8.56 -4.07
CA ARG A 80 -9.65 7.20 -4.43
C ARG A 80 -8.23 6.92 -3.96
N GLN A 81 -7.30 7.86 -4.12
CA GLN A 81 -5.95 7.71 -3.59
C GLN A 81 -5.95 7.52 -2.08
N TRP A 82 -6.70 8.36 -1.34
CA TRP A 82 -6.80 8.22 0.11
C TRP A 82 -7.53 6.96 0.54
N ALA A 83 -8.53 6.49 -0.22
CA ALA A 83 -9.24 5.26 0.04
C ALA A 83 -8.31 4.04 -0.13
N GLU A 84 -7.44 4.01 -1.15
CA GLU A 84 -6.42 2.98 -1.30
C GLU A 84 -5.44 2.97 -0.13
N PHE A 85 -4.91 4.13 0.27
CA PHE A 85 -4.07 4.23 1.46
C PHE A 85 -4.80 3.78 2.72
N SER A 86 -6.05 4.17 2.88
CA SER A 86 -6.87 3.75 4.03
C SER A 86 -7.11 2.25 4.04
N ASN A 87 -7.31 1.61 2.90
CA ASN A 87 -7.48 0.15 2.80
C ASN A 87 -6.18 -0.60 3.15
N ILE A 88 -5.02 -0.05 2.76
CA ILE A 88 -3.72 -0.67 3.04
C ILE A 88 -3.28 -0.41 4.48
N LEU A 89 -3.44 0.82 4.98
CA LEU A 89 -2.89 1.25 6.28
C LEU A 89 -3.93 1.32 7.39
N GLY A 90 -5.20 1.48 7.05
CA GLY A 90 -6.21 1.96 7.96
C GLY A 90 -7.25 0.93 8.36
N SER A 91 -6.93 0.05 9.28
CA SER A 91 -7.99 -0.34 10.22
C SER A 91 -8.10 0.77 11.29
N ALA A 92 -9.31 1.13 11.71
CA ALA A 92 -9.56 2.13 12.74
C ALA A 92 -8.81 1.86 14.07
N ASP A 93 -8.38 0.62 14.28
CA ASP A 93 -7.59 0.14 15.43
C ASP A 93 -6.07 0.09 15.16
N GLY A 94 -5.60 0.51 13.98
CA GLY A 94 -4.19 0.53 13.59
C GLY A 94 -3.54 -0.86 13.47
N LYS A 95 -4.30 -1.95 13.53
CA LYS A 95 -3.75 -3.31 13.49
C LYS A 95 -3.08 -3.63 12.16
N THR A 96 -3.66 -3.19 11.06
CA THR A 96 -3.10 -3.46 9.71
C THR A 96 -1.75 -2.77 9.55
N PHE A 97 -1.66 -1.48 9.88
CA PHE A 97 -0.40 -0.75 9.85
C PHE A 97 0.67 -1.38 10.75
N ARG A 98 0.29 -1.74 12.00
CA ARG A 98 1.22 -2.40 12.93
C ARG A 98 1.74 -3.71 12.34
N LYS A 99 0.86 -4.52 11.74
CA LYS A 99 1.24 -5.79 11.13
C LYS A 99 2.21 -5.62 9.96
N ILE A 100 1.99 -4.61 9.11
CA ILE A 100 2.90 -4.28 8.01
C ILE A 100 4.25 -3.83 8.55
N ALA A 101 4.28 -2.90 9.52
CA ALA A 101 5.52 -2.43 10.14
C ALA A 101 6.29 -3.57 10.82
N GLN A 102 5.60 -4.44 11.57
CA GLN A 102 6.21 -5.60 12.21
C GLN A 102 6.75 -6.62 11.19
N SER A 103 6.05 -6.83 10.06
CA SER A 103 6.54 -7.76 9.04
C SER A 103 7.80 -7.23 8.33
N TYR A 104 7.91 -5.91 8.15
CA TYR A 104 9.13 -5.29 7.64
C TYR A 104 10.30 -5.46 8.59
N LEU A 105 10.10 -5.17 9.87
CA LEU A 105 11.13 -5.36 10.91
C LEU A 105 11.53 -6.82 11.06
N LEU A 106 10.56 -7.74 10.96
CA LEU A 106 10.84 -9.17 10.95
C LEU A 106 11.73 -9.56 9.75
N GLY A 107 11.41 -9.06 8.56
CA GLY A 107 12.23 -9.32 7.36
C GLY A 107 13.68 -8.86 7.53
N GLU A 108 13.91 -7.68 8.10
CA GLU A 108 15.26 -7.18 8.40
C GLU A 108 15.97 -8.04 9.45
N LEU A 109 15.26 -8.44 10.51
CA LEU A 109 15.78 -9.35 11.52
C LEU A 109 16.19 -10.70 10.92
N LEU A 110 15.35 -11.29 10.07
CA LEU A 110 15.64 -12.56 9.41
C LEU A 110 16.83 -12.47 8.45
N ASN A 111 16.98 -11.37 7.71
CA ASN A 111 18.15 -11.15 6.88
C ASN A 111 19.45 -11.16 7.70
N ASN A 112 19.43 -10.47 8.85
CA ASN A 112 20.58 -10.48 9.76
C ASN A 112 20.81 -11.87 10.37
N ALA A 113 19.75 -12.59 10.76
CA ALA A 113 19.82 -13.95 11.28
C ALA A 113 20.39 -14.92 10.24
N ASN A 114 20.01 -14.80 8.99
CA ASN A 114 20.55 -15.60 7.89
C ASN A 114 22.06 -15.39 7.72
N GLY A 115 22.56 -14.18 7.99
CA GLY A 115 23.99 -13.90 8.02
C GLY A 115 24.75 -14.74 9.05
N TYR A 116 24.19 -14.93 10.24
CA TYR A 116 24.74 -15.82 11.26
C TYR A 116 24.51 -17.29 10.93
N LEU A 117 23.29 -17.63 10.46
CA LEU A 117 22.94 -19.02 10.16
C LEU A 117 23.86 -19.63 9.09
N ARG A 118 24.21 -18.87 8.04
CA ARG A 118 25.18 -19.30 7.02
C ARG A 118 26.60 -19.59 7.58
N GLN A 119 26.96 -18.99 8.72
CA GLN A 119 28.24 -19.30 9.38
C GLN A 119 28.16 -20.61 10.19
N PHE A 120 26.98 -20.98 10.67
CA PHE A 120 26.77 -22.23 11.42
C PHE A 120 26.53 -23.42 10.49
N ASN A 121 25.64 -23.21 9.52
CA ASN A 121 25.24 -24.21 8.53
C ASN A 121 24.58 -23.48 7.35
N ASP A 122 25.06 -23.70 6.14
CA ASP A 122 24.58 -23.08 4.90
C ASP A 122 23.35 -23.78 4.28
N ARG A 123 22.81 -24.81 4.96
CA ARG A 123 21.66 -25.57 4.48
C ARG A 123 20.34 -24.82 4.59
N TYR A 124 20.17 -23.98 5.62
CA TYR A 124 18.89 -23.38 5.96
C TYR A 124 18.88 -21.87 5.79
N GLU A 125 17.76 -21.33 5.32
CA GLU A 125 17.48 -19.91 5.24
C GLU A 125 16.11 -19.59 5.83
N LEU A 126 16.02 -18.50 6.60
CA LEU A 126 14.78 -18.06 7.25
C LEU A 126 14.05 -17.08 6.34
N GLU A 127 12.77 -17.26 6.19
CA GLU A 127 11.90 -16.38 5.43
C GLU A 127 10.67 -15.95 6.24
N ALA A 128 10.25 -14.70 6.08
CA ALA A 128 8.97 -14.24 6.61
C ALA A 128 7.84 -14.66 5.66
N ASN A 129 6.80 -15.27 6.18
CA ASN A 129 5.60 -15.53 5.38
C ASN A 129 4.90 -14.18 5.08
N PRO A 130 4.74 -13.80 3.79
CA PRO A 130 4.13 -12.52 3.42
C PRO A 130 2.78 -12.28 4.09
N GLY A 131 2.62 -11.10 4.68
CA GLY A 131 1.37 -10.70 5.36
C GLY A 131 1.09 -11.38 6.69
N THR A 132 2.02 -12.18 7.21
CA THR A 132 1.96 -12.79 8.54
C THR A 132 3.26 -12.51 9.31
N LEU A 133 3.27 -12.80 10.62
CA LEU A 133 4.48 -12.76 11.45
C LEU A 133 5.07 -14.16 11.66
N THR A 134 4.77 -15.08 10.75
CA THR A 134 5.23 -16.45 10.82
C THR A 134 6.60 -16.58 10.14
N ILE A 135 7.52 -17.25 10.82
CA ILE A 135 8.84 -17.56 10.27
C ILE A 135 8.78 -18.95 9.64
N LEU A 136 9.27 -19.04 8.42
CA LEU A 136 9.42 -20.27 7.65
C LEU A 136 10.90 -20.54 7.45
N VAL A 137 11.24 -21.79 7.22
CA VAL A 137 12.60 -22.26 6.93
C VAL A 137 12.63 -22.86 5.54
N ARG A 138 13.52 -22.34 4.72
CA ARG A 138 13.85 -22.90 3.41
C ARG A 138 15.03 -23.87 3.55
N ASP A 139 14.84 -25.12 3.18
CA ASP A 139 15.93 -26.09 3.01
C ASP A 139 16.56 -25.91 1.64
N LEU A 140 17.77 -25.38 1.57
CA LEU A 140 18.46 -25.07 0.32
C LEU A 140 18.87 -26.34 -0.46
N LEU A 141 18.92 -27.51 0.19
CA LEU A 141 19.20 -28.78 -0.47
C LEU A 141 17.96 -29.40 -1.12
N GLN A 142 16.80 -29.23 -0.48
CA GLN A 142 15.54 -29.81 -0.97
C GLN A 142 14.71 -28.77 -1.74
N GLY A 143 14.94 -27.49 -1.52
CA GLY A 143 14.19 -26.38 -2.13
C GLY A 143 12.84 -26.14 -1.47
N ASP A 144 12.46 -26.88 -0.44
CA ASP A 144 11.18 -26.83 0.23
C ASP A 144 11.14 -25.73 1.29
N LEU A 145 9.97 -25.11 1.43
CA LEU A 145 9.68 -24.13 2.46
C LEU A 145 8.80 -24.78 3.54
N THR A 146 9.32 -24.90 4.74
CA THR A 146 8.67 -25.64 5.84
C THR A 146 8.53 -24.77 7.10
N SER A 147 7.76 -25.26 8.06
CA SER A 147 7.66 -24.61 9.38
C SER A 147 8.93 -24.87 10.20
N VAL A 148 9.31 -23.90 11.04
CA VAL A 148 10.40 -24.09 12.03
C VAL A 148 10.19 -25.31 12.96
N ASN A 149 8.95 -25.77 13.11
CA ASN A 149 8.62 -26.92 13.94
C ASN A 149 9.08 -28.27 13.37
N THR A 150 9.49 -28.31 12.11
CA THR A 150 9.97 -29.53 11.44
C THR A 150 11.47 -29.76 11.63
N LEU A 151 12.17 -28.80 12.22
CA LEU A 151 13.60 -28.85 12.45
C LEU A 151 13.94 -29.85 13.59
N SER A 152 15.06 -30.52 13.47
CA SER A 152 15.65 -31.31 14.57
C SER A 152 16.08 -30.38 15.73
N GLY A 153 16.34 -30.96 16.89
CA GLY A 153 16.74 -30.18 18.07
C GLY A 153 17.99 -29.32 17.82
N GLY A 154 19.00 -29.85 17.15
CA GLY A 154 20.22 -29.11 16.81
C GLY A 154 19.99 -28.02 15.79
N GLU A 155 19.19 -28.27 14.76
CA GLU A 155 18.82 -27.26 13.74
C GLU A 155 17.99 -26.13 14.37
N SER A 156 17.02 -26.47 15.21
CA SER A 156 16.21 -25.51 15.95
C SER A 156 17.07 -24.65 16.90
N PHE A 157 18.07 -25.23 17.55
CA PHE A 157 19.01 -24.49 18.39
C PHE A 157 19.83 -23.48 17.54
N MET A 158 20.39 -23.88 16.39
CA MET A 158 21.14 -22.98 15.49
C MET A 158 20.28 -21.84 14.99
N VAL A 159 19.05 -22.10 14.59
CA VAL A 159 18.09 -21.07 14.17
C VAL A 159 17.78 -20.10 15.31
N SER A 160 17.52 -20.63 16.51
CA SER A 160 17.23 -19.81 17.69
C SER A 160 18.42 -18.94 18.08
N LEU A 161 19.63 -19.46 18.01
CA LEU A 161 20.86 -18.76 18.28
C LEU A 161 21.10 -17.66 17.25
N ALA A 162 20.91 -17.95 15.96
CA ALA A 162 21.04 -16.96 14.88
C ALA A 162 20.05 -15.79 15.05
N LEU A 163 18.81 -16.08 15.41
CA LEU A 163 17.80 -15.07 15.71
C LEU A 163 18.16 -14.23 16.94
N ALA A 164 18.65 -14.85 18.01
CA ALA A 164 19.09 -14.14 19.22
C ALA A 164 20.26 -13.19 18.93
N LEU A 165 21.25 -13.65 18.14
CA LEU A 165 22.39 -12.83 17.73
C LEU A 165 21.97 -11.68 16.80
N ALA A 166 21.07 -11.93 15.87
CA ALA A 166 20.52 -10.91 14.99
C ALA A 166 19.77 -9.82 15.79
N LEU A 167 18.95 -10.24 16.75
CA LEU A 167 18.23 -9.32 17.64
C LEU A 167 19.20 -8.48 18.48
N ALA A 168 20.21 -9.12 19.08
CA ALA A 168 21.25 -8.44 19.86
C ALA A 168 22.04 -7.43 19.02
N SER A 169 22.21 -7.69 17.72
CA SER A 169 22.90 -6.81 16.79
C SER A 169 22.02 -5.68 16.26
N ALA A 170 20.72 -5.92 16.06
CA ALA A 170 19.74 -4.93 15.59
C ALA A 170 19.55 -3.77 16.59
N THR A 171 19.63 -4.06 17.89
CA THR A 171 19.50 -3.05 18.96
C THR A 171 20.72 -2.13 19.12
N GLY A 172 21.82 -2.41 18.44
CA GLY A 172 23.15 -1.80 18.65
C GLY A 172 23.27 -0.29 18.34
N LYS A 173 22.22 0.37 17.82
CA LYS A 173 22.23 1.85 17.65
C LYS A 173 21.60 2.60 18.84
N MET A 174 20.76 1.94 19.63
CA MET A 174 20.11 2.56 20.81
C MET A 174 20.49 1.88 22.13
N PHE A 175 20.79 0.58 22.12
CA PHE A 175 21.19 -0.19 23.31
C PHE A 175 22.26 -1.20 22.89
N SER A 176 23.46 -1.10 23.48
CA SER A 176 24.49 -2.13 23.28
C SER A 176 24.20 -3.32 24.22
N VAL A 177 24.04 -4.50 23.63
CA VAL A 177 24.00 -5.74 24.39
C VAL A 177 25.46 -6.18 24.57
N ASP A 178 26.02 -5.93 25.74
CA ASP A 178 27.42 -6.22 26.04
C ASP A 178 27.65 -7.66 26.48
N THR A 179 26.61 -8.33 26.98
CA THR A 179 26.71 -9.69 27.50
C THR A 179 25.53 -10.55 27.03
N LEU A 180 25.82 -11.72 26.49
CA LEU A 180 24.85 -12.73 26.09
C LEU A 180 25.05 -13.96 26.94
N PHE A 181 23.98 -14.48 27.55
CA PHE A 181 23.99 -15.79 28.23
C PHE A 181 23.20 -16.80 27.41
N ILE A 182 23.81 -17.94 27.16
CA ILE A 182 23.22 -19.08 26.48
C ILE A 182 23.11 -20.22 27.51
N ASP A 183 21.86 -20.53 27.82
CA ASP A 183 21.55 -21.59 28.82
C ASP A 183 21.15 -22.87 28.10
N GLU A 184 21.99 -23.90 28.20
CA GLU A 184 21.80 -25.18 27.55
C GLU A 184 21.71 -25.13 26.00
N GLY A 185 21.28 -26.22 25.36
CA GLY A 185 21.06 -26.32 23.90
C GLY A 185 22.22 -26.94 23.12
N PHE A 186 23.46 -26.81 23.60
CA PHE A 186 24.65 -27.35 22.90
C PHE A 186 24.67 -28.87 22.84
N GLY A 187 24.00 -29.55 23.78
CA GLY A 187 23.88 -31.01 23.79
C GLY A 187 23.10 -31.61 22.61
N SER A 188 22.32 -30.80 21.92
CA SER A 188 21.59 -31.22 20.74
C SER A 188 22.39 -31.05 19.44
N LEU A 189 23.55 -30.39 19.48
CA LEU A 189 24.42 -30.17 18.31
C LEU A 189 25.29 -31.41 18.04
N SER A 190 25.46 -31.70 16.74
CA SER A 190 26.52 -32.63 16.33
C SER A 190 27.90 -31.95 16.46
N GLU A 191 28.94 -32.77 16.59
CA GLU A 191 30.33 -32.28 16.69
C GLU A 191 30.71 -31.36 15.51
N ASN A 192 30.21 -31.68 14.32
CA ASN A 192 30.45 -30.91 13.11
C ASN A 192 29.83 -29.49 13.15
N CYS A 193 28.71 -29.31 13.88
CA CYS A 193 28.05 -28.02 14.03
C CYS A 193 28.59 -27.23 15.23
N LEU A 194 29.08 -27.90 16.26
CA LEU A 194 29.58 -27.26 17.48
C LEU A 194 30.80 -26.36 17.18
N GLY A 195 31.71 -26.80 16.31
CA GLY A 195 32.89 -26.03 15.91
C GLY A 195 32.54 -24.66 15.34
N PRO A 196 31.79 -24.58 14.22
CA PRO A 196 31.37 -23.32 13.60
C PRO A 196 30.59 -22.41 14.56
N VAL A 197 29.72 -22.93 15.39
CA VAL A 197 28.99 -22.14 16.39
C VAL A 197 29.97 -21.50 17.39
N MET A 198 30.89 -22.26 17.96
CA MET A 198 31.89 -21.73 18.90
C MET A 198 32.81 -20.70 18.26
N GLU A 199 33.24 -20.91 17.02
CA GLU A 199 34.04 -19.93 16.27
C GLU A 199 33.29 -18.61 16.08
N THR A 200 32.00 -18.66 15.72
CA THR A 200 31.18 -17.46 15.58
C THR A 200 31.02 -16.71 16.91
N LEU A 201 30.80 -17.42 18.00
CA LEU A 201 30.72 -16.82 19.34
C LEU A 201 32.05 -16.17 19.77
N ASN A 202 33.18 -16.78 19.47
CA ASN A 202 34.51 -16.19 19.72
C ASN A 202 34.73 -14.90 18.88
N ARG A 203 34.33 -14.91 17.60
CA ARG A 203 34.42 -13.72 16.74
C ARG A 203 33.56 -12.56 17.26
N LEU A 204 32.42 -12.83 17.85
CA LEU A 204 31.57 -11.78 18.46
C LEU A 204 32.27 -11.11 19.63
N TYR A 205 33.07 -11.86 20.40
CA TYR A 205 33.90 -11.31 21.47
C TYR A 205 35.04 -10.43 20.89
N GLU A 206 35.76 -10.93 19.90
CA GLU A 206 36.93 -10.24 19.32
C GLU A 206 36.53 -8.96 18.57
N MET A 207 35.47 -8.98 17.79
CA MET A 207 35.04 -7.86 16.93
C MET A 207 34.23 -6.78 17.66
N GLY A 208 33.49 -7.15 18.71
CA GLY A 208 32.53 -6.26 19.37
C GLY A 208 32.74 -6.09 20.88
N GLY A 209 33.73 -6.77 21.49
CA GLY A 209 33.93 -6.79 22.95
C GLY A 209 32.75 -7.42 23.72
N ARG A 210 31.86 -8.12 23.03
CA ARG A 210 30.68 -8.74 23.64
C ARG A 210 31.05 -9.97 24.40
N ARG A 211 30.67 -10.05 25.67
CA ARG A 211 30.92 -11.19 26.51
C ARG A 211 29.85 -12.25 26.30
N VAL A 212 30.26 -13.52 26.10
CA VAL A 212 29.36 -14.64 25.97
C VAL A 212 29.56 -15.59 27.17
N GLY A 213 28.50 -15.77 27.94
CA GLY A 213 28.46 -16.78 29.01
C GLY A 213 27.67 -17.99 28.51
N ILE A 214 28.23 -19.17 28.67
CA ILE A 214 27.61 -20.44 28.28
C ILE A 214 27.38 -21.27 29.55
N ILE A 215 26.14 -21.72 29.76
CA ILE A 215 25.78 -22.66 30.80
C ILE A 215 25.52 -23.99 30.12
N SER A 216 26.31 -25.01 30.45
CA SER A 216 26.17 -26.30 29.78
C SER A 216 26.79 -27.42 30.61
N HIS A 217 26.29 -28.63 30.40
CA HIS A 217 26.86 -29.84 30.95
C HIS A 217 27.68 -30.67 29.94
N VAL A 218 27.87 -30.12 28.71
CA VAL A 218 28.55 -30.81 27.60
C VAL A 218 30.06 -30.81 27.82
N GLU A 219 30.69 -31.96 27.94
CA GLU A 219 32.13 -32.12 28.20
C GLU A 219 33.00 -31.48 27.09
N LEU A 220 32.60 -31.60 25.81
CA LEU A 220 33.30 -31.04 24.67
C LEU A 220 33.48 -29.53 24.75
N LEU A 221 32.59 -28.80 25.45
CA LEU A 221 32.72 -27.37 25.66
C LEU A 221 33.82 -27.02 26.66
N LYS A 222 34.10 -27.88 27.62
CA LYS A 222 35.18 -27.68 28.62
C LYS A 222 36.54 -27.57 27.94
N GLU A 223 36.75 -28.30 26.86
CA GLU A 223 38.03 -28.27 26.13
C GLU A 223 38.21 -27.01 25.27
N ARG A 224 37.09 -26.33 24.94
CA ARG A 224 37.07 -25.19 24.01
C ARG A 224 36.95 -23.81 24.69
N VAL A 225 36.61 -23.79 25.97
CA VAL A 225 36.41 -22.56 26.75
C VAL A 225 37.53 -22.40 27.77
N THR A 226 38.26 -21.30 27.68
CA THR A 226 39.47 -21.06 28.53
C THR A 226 39.15 -20.68 29.97
N THR A 227 38.03 -20.03 30.22
CA THR A 227 37.64 -19.62 31.58
C THR A 227 36.33 -20.29 31.95
N GLN A 228 36.36 -21.07 33.01
CA GLN A 228 35.20 -21.87 33.40
C GLN A 228 34.86 -21.65 34.88
N ILE A 229 33.57 -21.61 35.14
CA ILE A 229 33.01 -21.66 36.50
C ILE A 229 32.40 -23.05 36.68
N GLN A 230 33.11 -23.93 37.38
CA GLN A 230 32.65 -25.27 37.61
C GLN A 230 31.85 -25.33 38.91
N VAL A 231 30.65 -25.92 38.83
CA VAL A 231 29.77 -26.14 39.99
C VAL A 231 29.71 -27.64 40.26
N GLU A 232 30.31 -28.06 41.35
CA GLU A 232 30.39 -29.46 41.77
C GLU A 232 29.56 -29.68 43.03
N ARG A 233 28.87 -30.82 43.10
CA ARG A 233 28.19 -31.23 44.32
C ARG A 233 29.22 -31.84 45.29
N ASP A 234 29.12 -31.46 46.55
CA ASP A 234 29.97 -32.09 47.61
C ASP A 234 29.56 -33.55 47.79
N CYS A 235 30.48 -34.47 47.54
CA CYS A 235 30.26 -35.91 47.66
C CYS A 235 29.90 -36.36 49.08
N LEU A 236 30.27 -35.57 50.13
CA LEU A 236 30.01 -35.87 51.49
C LEU A 236 28.71 -35.24 52.02
N ASN A 237 28.24 -34.23 51.42
CA ASN A 237 27.02 -33.51 51.83
C ASN A 237 26.21 -33.08 50.61
N ASN A 238 25.24 -33.93 50.22
CA ASN A 238 24.46 -33.76 48.99
C ASN A 238 23.64 -32.44 48.93
N THR A 239 23.72 -31.61 49.98
CA THR A 239 23.03 -30.31 50.11
C THR A 239 23.93 -29.11 49.83
N VAL A 240 25.25 -29.31 49.67
CA VAL A 240 26.23 -28.24 49.47
C VAL A 240 26.85 -28.35 48.07
N SER A 241 26.92 -27.26 47.35
CA SER A 241 27.64 -27.17 46.08
C SER A 241 28.90 -26.33 46.26
N ARG A 242 29.99 -26.74 45.61
CA ARG A 242 31.23 -25.97 45.56
C ARG A 242 31.37 -25.31 44.19
N VAL A 243 31.82 -24.06 44.18
CA VAL A 243 32.10 -23.30 42.98
C VAL A 243 33.60 -23.13 42.85
N LYS A 244 34.14 -23.47 41.71
CA LYS A 244 35.55 -23.32 41.38
C LYS A 244 35.71 -22.58 40.05
N VAL A 245 36.61 -21.62 40.00
CA VAL A 245 37.04 -20.95 38.78
C VAL A 245 38.30 -21.61 38.27
N VAL A 246 38.26 -22.05 37.02
CA VAL A 246 39.38 -22.75 36.37
C VAL A 246 39.75 -22.02 35.10
#